data_58a1bc038376501cbeb0174c7ce9fec2
#
_entry.id   58a1bc038376501cbeb0174c7ce9fec2
#
_cell.length_a   1.000
_cell.length_b   1.000
_cell.length_c   1.000
_cell.angle_alpha   90.00
_cell.angle_beta   90.00
_cell.angle_gamma   90.00
#
_symmetry.space_group_name_H-M   'P 1'
#
loop_
_entity.id
_entity.type
_entity.pdbx_description
1 polymer ?
#
loop_
_entity_poly.entity_id
_entity_poly.type
_entity_poly.pdbx_seq_one_letter_code
_entity_poly.pdbx_strand_id
1 'polypeptide(L)'
;TKAVKYGKGFRVSGSKVFTSNSPDADIFLIYVRYHEGINGIGSVIMDTSMLGFSKGKSSKYTNGEEWCALYFDNVYIPEDNVLLGPGGFKKQISGFNAERIGNSARSLALGEFAFNVAKEYALTREQFGKKICEFQGIQWKFSEMKIQIEAGRLLLYRAAINADKGFPS
;
A
#
# COMPACT_ATOMS: atom_id res chain seq x y z
N THR A 1 1.59 -10.30 15.12
CA THR A 1 3.02 -10.15 15.50
C THR A 1 3.08 -9.42 16.82
N LYS A 2 3.61 -10.09 17.87
CA LYS A 2 3.70 -9.57 19.24
C LYS A 2 5.15 -9.22 19.57
N ALA A 3 5.34 -8.18 20.39
CA ALA A 3 6.63 -7.79 20.96
C ALA A 3 6.52 -7.86 22.49
N VAL A 4 7.37 -8.65 23.12
CA VAL A 4 7.41 -8.84 24.58
C VAL A 4 8.72 -8.27 25.11
N LYS A 5 8.68 -7.47 26.16
CA LYS A 5 9.89 -6.87 26.77
C LYS A 5 10.87 -7.95 27.17
N TYR A 6 12.13 -7.80 26.80
CA TYR A 6 13.21 -8.71 27.12
C TYR A 6 14.54 -7.96 27.28
N GLY A 7 15.04 -7.88 28.48
CA GLY A 7 16.24 -7.08 28.79
C GLY A 7 16.06 -5.62 28.39
N LYS A 8 17.03 -5.07 27.67
CA LYS A 8 16.99 -3.69 27.14
C LYS A 8 16.22 -3.57 25.80
N GLY A 9 15.59 -4.65 25.31
CA GLY A 9 14.89 -4.66 24.03
C GLY A 9 13.58 -5.42 24.11
N PHE A 10 13.24 -6.09 23.00
CA PHE A 10 12.01 -6.87 22.86
C PHE A 10 12.29 -8.18 22.14
N ARG A 11 11.52 -9.22 22.42
CA ARG A 11 11.39 -10.41 21.58
C ARG A 11 10.13 -10.31 20.75
N VAL A 12 10.29 -10.49 19.43
CA VAL A 12 9.19 -10.39 18.47
C VAL A 12 8.90 -11.78 17.93
N SER A 13 7.60 -12.17 17.98
CA SER A 13 7.12 -13.46 17.47
C SER A 13 5.83 -13.28 16.67
N GLY A 14 5.66 -14.10 15.62
CA GLY A 14 4.50 -14.12 14.75
C GLY A 14 4.87 -14.12 13.28
N SER A 15 3.98 -13.61 12.44
CA SER A 15 4.20 -13.55 10.99
C SER A 15 3.59 -12.30 10.36
N LYS A 16 4.03 -11.98 9.15
CA LYS A 16 3.43 -11.01 8.23
C LYS A 16 3.26 -11.68 6.87
N VAL A 17 2.21 -11.32 6.17
CA VAL A 17 1.93 -11.83 4.81
C VAL A 17 1.76 -10.66 3.85
N PHE A 18 1.85 -10.94 2.56
CA PHE A 18 1.71 -9.95 1.48
C PHE A 18 2.68 -8.77 1.62
N THR A 19 3.92 -9.05 2.05
CA THR A 19 4.94 -8.01 2.16
C THR A 19 5.60 -7.84 0.79
N SER A 20 5.20 -6.81 0.05
CA SER A 20 5.75 -6.51 -1.29
C SER A 20 7.24 -6.25 -1.21
N ASN A 21 7.97 -6.65 -2.27
CA ASN A 21 9.43 -6.55 -2.42
C ASN A 21 10.24 -7.28 -1.33
N SER A 22 9.58 -8.08 -0.50
CA SER A 22 10.25 -8.78 0.60
C SER A 22 11.28 -9.83 0.18
N PRO A 23 11.22 -10.46 -1.02
CA PRO A 23 12.30 -11.35 -1.45
C PRO A 23 13.68 -10.67 -1.45
N ASP A 24 13.76 -9.43 -1.93
CA ASP A 24 15.01 -8.70 -2.13
C ASP A 24 15.36 -7.72 -0.99
N ALA A 25 14.41 -7.44 -0.10
CA ALA A 25 14.63 -6.49 0.99
C ALA A 25 15.53 -7.09 2.10
N ASP A 26 16.47 -6.31 2.59
CA ASP A 26 17.35 -6.65 3.72
C ASP A 26 16.85 -6.08 5.04
N ILE A 27 16.09 -4.98 5.00
CA ILE A 27 15.58 -4.27 6.18
C ILE A 27 14.07 -4.13 6.07
N PHE A 28 13.39 -4.34 7.18
CA PHE A 28 11.94 -4.26 7.29
C PHE A 28 11.50 -3.31 8.39
N LEU A 29 10.52 -2.48 8.11
CA LEU A 29 9.72 -1.80 9.10
C LEU A 29 8.54 -2.70 9.48
N ILE A 30 8.56 -3.24 10.70
CA ILE A 30 7.56 -4.21 11.18
C ILE A 30 6.67 -3.59 12.23
N TYR A 31 5.35 -3.61 11.98
CA TYR A 31 4.35 -3.21 12.98
C TYR A 31 4.13 -4.34 13.96
N VAL A 32 4.30 -4.02 15.22
CA VAL A 32 4.21 -4.97 16.34
C VAL A 32 3.20 -4.51 17.38
N ARG A 33 2.71 -5.46 18.17
CA ARG A 33 1.82 -5.23 19.30
C ARG A 33 2.58 -5.51 20.60
N TYR A 34 2.75 -4.47 21.40
CA TYR A 34 3.39 -4.54 22.71
C TYR A 34 2.42 -4.96 23.82
N HIS A 35 1.17 -4.52 23.75
CA HIS A 35 0.08 -4.89 24.68
C HIS A 35 -1.29 -4.75 24.01
N GLU A 36 -2.35 -5.15 24.67
CA GLU A 36 -3.71 -5.09 24.16
C GLU A 36 -4.16 -3.64 23.87
N GLY A 37 -5.12 -3.52 22.97
CA GLY A 37 -5.68 -2.25 22.53
C GLY A 37 -4.84 -1.53 21.48
N ILE A 38 -5.36 -0.42 20.95
CA ILE A 38 -4.76 0.36 19.87
C ILE A 38 -3.46 1.05 20.31
N ASN A 39 -3.39 1.46 21.56
CA ASN A 39 -2.21 2.09 22.14
C ASN A 39 -1.04 1.10 22.32
N GLY A 40 -1.30 -0.21 22.21
CA GLY A 40 -0.27 -1.23 22.23
C GLY A 40 0.46 -1.40 20.91
N ILE A 41 0.07 -0.69 19.84
CA ILE A 41 0.69 -0.82 18.52
C ILE A 41 1.81 0.19 18.36
N GLY A 42 2.93 -0.30 17.81
CA GLY A 42 4.07 0.49 17.39
C GLY A 42 4.85 -0.20 16.29
N SER A 43 6.12 0.14 16.12
CA SER A 43 6.93 -0.41 15.05
C SER A 43 8.40 -0.55 15.43
N VAL A 44 9.04 -1.53 14.78
CA VAL A 44 10.45 -1.85 14.93
C VAL A 44 11.12 -1.94 13.58
N ILE A 45 12.42 -1.69 13.54
CA ILE A 45 13.26 -1.96 12.37
C ILE A 45 13.92 -3.32 12.58
N MET A 46 13.82 -4.18 11.58
CA MET A 46 14.33 -5.55 11.61
C MET A 46 15.20 -5.80 10.39
N ASP A 47 16.36 -6.37 10.64
CA ASP A 47 17.31 -6.82 9.63
C ASP A 47 17.13 -8.32 9.37
N THR A 48 17.32 -8.76 8.13
CA THR A 48 17.17 -10.16 7.72
C THR A 48 18.21 -11.11 8.34
N SER A 49 19.33 -10.57 8.81
CA SER A 49 20.37 -11.33 9.50
C SER A 49 20.05 -11.67 10.96
N MET A 50 18.99 -11.07 11.52
CA MET A 50 18.60 -11.30 12.92
C MET A 50 18.17 -12.76 13.14
N LEU A 51 18.71 -13.38 14.19
CA LEU A 51 18.38 -14.76 14.56
C LEU A 51 16.88 -14.90 14.84
N GLY A 52 16.26 -15.93 14.25
CA GLY A 52 14.83 -16.20 14.35
C GLY A 52 13.97 -15.52 13.29
N PHE A 53 14.57 -14.71 12.40
CA PHE A 53 13.89 -14.20 11.21
C PHE A 53 13.99 -15.19 10.04
N SER A 54 12.90 -15.36 9.29
CA SER A 54 12.92 -16.09 8.03
C SER A 54 11.89 -15.59 7.04
N LYS A 55 12.21 -15.74 5.75
CA LYS A 55 11.29 -15.45 4.63
C LYS A 55 10.69 -16.78 4.14
N GLY A 56 9.39 -16.77 3.82
CA GLY A 56 8.72 -17.87 3.15
C GLY A 56 9.05 -17.92 1.64
N LYS A 57 8.42 -18.85 0.93
CA LYS A 57 8.55 -18.95 -0.52
C LYS A 57 8.02 -17.66 -1.19
N SER A 58 8.75 -17.18 -2.19
CA SER A 58 8.29 -16.06 -3.02
C SER A 58 7.04 -16.44 -3.82
N SER A 59 6.13 -15.49 -3.91
CA SER A 59 4.90 -15.54 -4.70
C SER A 59 4.76 -14.22 -5.46
N LYS A 60 3.91 -14.19 -6.49
CA LYS A 60 3.69 -13.00 -7.31
C LYS A 60 2.25 -12.53 -7.22
N TYR A 61 2.08 -11.21 -7.19
CA TYR A 61 0.79 -10.60 -7.47
C TYR A 61 0.46 -10.67 -8.97
N THR A 62 -0.77 -10.38 -9.34
CA THR A 62 -1.20 -10.34 -10.75
C THR A 62 -0.46 -9.29 -11.58
N ASN A 63 0.09 -8.25 -10.95
CA ASN A 63 0.91 -7.22 -11.60
C ASN A 63 2.40 -7.61 -11.74
N GLY A 64 2.79 -8.82 -11.28
CA GLY A 64 4.16 -9.32 -11.34
C GLY A 64 5.06 -8.95 -10.16
N GLU A 65 4.64 -8.07 -9.25
CA GLU A 65 5.40 -7.78 -8.03
C GLU A 65 5.52 -9.03 -7.15
N GLU A 66 6.71 -9.25 -6.59
CA GLU A 66 6.99 -10.38 -5.72
C GLU A 66 6.76 -10.03 -4.25
N TRP A 67 6.33 -11.03 -3.51
CA TRP A 67 6.16 -10.96 -2.06
C TRP A 67 6.44 -12.31 -1.41
N CYS A 68 6.79 -12.31 -0.14
CA CYS A 68 6.80 -13.51 0.68
C CYS A 68 6.19 -13.26 2.05
N ALA A 69 5.80 -14.33 2.73
CA ALA A 69 5.49 -14.28 4.15
C ALA A 69 6.80 -14.11 4.94
N LEU A 70 6.72 -13.34 6.01
CA LEU A 70 7.81 -13.15 6.96
C LEU A 70 7.45 -13.86 8.27
N TYR A 71 8.39 -14.59 8.83
CA TYR A 71 8.23 -15.31 10.08
C TYR A 71 9.21 -14.82 11.12
N PHE A 72 8.73 -14.70 12.34
CA PHE A 72 9.50 -14.21 13.49
C PHE A 72 9.37 -15.22 14.62
N ASP A 73 10.45 -15.86 14.96
CA ASP A 73 10.55 -16.78 16.11
C ASP A 73 11.48 -16.18 17.17
N ASN A 74 10.87 -15.46 18.14
CA ASN A 74 11.58 -14.84 19.25
C ASN A 74 12.75 -13.93 18.81
N VAL A 75 12.62 -13.24 17.68
CA VAL A 75 13.64 -12.32 17.16
C VAL A 75 13.92 -11.24 18.17
N TYR A 76 15.18 -11.10 18.61
CA TYR A 76 15.58 -10.05 19.53
C TYR A 76 15.74 -8.71 18.81
N ILE A 77 15.00 -7.72 19.26
CA ILE A 77 15.04 -6.34 18.77
C ILE A 77 15.67 -5.46 19.84
N PRO A 78 16.87 -4.90 19.62
CA PRO A 78 17.47 -3.92 20.51
C PRO A 78 16.60 -2.67 20.64
N GLU A 79 16.76 -1.93 21.72
CA GLU A 79 16.00 -0.69 21.97
C GLU A 79 16.21 0.35 20.86
N ASP A 80 17.42 0.46 20.30
CA ASP A 80 17.77 1.36 19.19
C ASP A 80 17.03 1.03 17.89
N ASN A 81 16.52 -0.18 17.74
CA ASN A 81 15.71 -0.62 16.60
C ASN A 81 14.20 -0.40 16.81
N VAL A 82 13.79 0.14 17.96
CA VAL A 82 12.39 0.49 18.21
C VAL A 82 12.12 1.88 17.63
N LEU A 83 11.43 1.92 16.50
CA LEU A 83 11.07 3.20 15.85
C LEU A 83 9.93 3.90 16.59
N LEU A 84 8.89 3.15 16.93
CA LEU A 84 7.75 3.62 17.73
C LEU A 84 7.40 2.61 18.81
N GLY A 85 7.52 3.01 20.06
CA GLY A 85 7.08 2.24 21.20
C GLY A 85 5.55 2.21 21.36
N PRO A 86 5.05 1.67 22.48
CA PRO A 86 3.64 1.74 22.86
C PRO A 86 3.12 3.19 22.79
N GLY A 87 1.90 3.39 22.32
CA GLY A 87 1.31 4.73 22.11
C GLY A 87 1.67 5.36 20.75
N GLY A 88 2.58 4.78 19.97
CA GLY A 88 3.02 5.31 18.67
C GLY A 88 2.01 5.20 17.52
N PHE A 89 0.88 4.52 17.71
CA PHE A 89 -0.06 4.21 16.63
C PHE A 89 -0.58 5.46 15.88
N LYS A 90 -0.94 6.52 16.60
CA LYS A 90 -1.43 7.77 15.96
C LYS A 90 -0.37 8.36 15.03
N LYS A 91 0.89 8.43 15.47
CA LYS A 91 2.02 8.90 14.66
C LYS A 91 2.27 7.99 13.46
N GLN A 92 2.15 6.70 13.65
CA GLN A 92 2.28 5.69 12.61
C GLN A 92 1.24 5.89 11.50
N ILE A 93 -0.05 6.01 11.87
CA ILE A 93 -1.16 6.18 10.93
C ILE A 93 -1.08 7.51 10.16
N SER A 94 -0.55 8.56 10.78
CA SER A 94 -0.35 9.83 10.07
C SER A 94 0.60 9.70 8.87
N GLY A 95 1.61 8.83 8.95
CA GLY A 95 2.51 8.52 7.84
C GLY A 95 1.81 7.87 6.64
N PHE A 96 0.68 7.14 6.85
CA PHE A 96 -0.08 6.54 5.76
C PHE A 96 -0.83 7.54 4.87
N ASN A 97 -0.91 8.80 5.23
CA ASN A 97 -1.59 9.79 4.38
C ASN A 97 -0.85 9.99 3.05
N ALA A 98 0.49 9.99 3.06
CA ALA A 98 1.30 10.00 1.83
C ALA A 98 1.07 8.74 0.98
N GLU A 99 1.04 7.57 1.63
CA GLU A 99 0.72 6.29 0.98
C GLU A 99 -0.66 6.29 0.31
N ARG A 100 -1.67 6.84 0.98
CA ARG A 100 -3.03 6.95 0.43
C ARG A 100 -3.09 7.82 -0.82
N ILE A 101 -2.34 8.93 -0.84
CA ILE A 101 -2.22 9.78 -2.04
C ILE A 101 -1.54 8.98 -3.17
N GLY A 102 -0.44 8.30 -2.89
CA GLY A 102 0.28 7.47 -3.85
C GLY A 102 -0.60 6.35 -4.43
N ASN A 103 -1.34 5.62 -3.59
CA ASN A 103 -2.25 4.57 -4.03
C ASN A 103 -3.42 5.12 -4.85
N SER A 104 -3.95 6.29 -4.48
CA SER A 104 -4.99 6.96 -5.27
C SER A 104 -4.48 7.40 -6.64
N ALA A 105 -3.23 7.87 -6.73
CA ALA A 105 -2.59 8.21 -7.99
C ALA A 105 -2.43 6.99 -8.91
N ARG A 106 -1.99 5.86 -8.36
CA ARG A 106 -1.88 4.59 -9.12
C ARG A 106 -3.25 4.13 -9.64
N SER A 107 -4.29 4.18 -8.80
CA SER A 107 -5.66 3.80 -9.20
C SER A 107 -6.20 4.71 -10.31
N LEU A 108 -5.96 6.01 -10.20
CA LEU A 108 -6.36 6.98 -11.22
C LEU A 108 -5.63 6.74 -12.55
N ALA A 109 -4.33 6.50 -12.52
CA ALA A 109 -3.53 6.19 -13.70
C ALA A 109 -4.00 4.91 -14.40
N LEU A 110 -4.36 3.87 -13.63
CA LEU A 110 -4.93 2.63 -14.18
C LEU A 110 -6.29 2.89 -14.85
N GLY A 111 -7.15 3.67 -14.21
CA GLY A 111 -8.44 4.08 -14.79
C GLY A 111 -8.28 4.86 -16.08
N GLU A 112 -7.34 5.79 -16.14
CA GLU A 112 -7.03 6.57 -17.35
C GLU A 112 -6.47 5.69 -18.49
N PHE A 113 -5.57 4.77 -18.16
CA PHE A 113 -5.05 3.80 -19.11
C PHE A 113 -6.18 2.95 -19.71
N ALA A 114 -7.04 2.37 -18.86
CA ALA A 114 -8.17 1.56 -19.30
C ALA A 114 -9.14 2.37 -20.18
N PHE A 115 -9.42 3.62 -19.82
CA PHE A 115 -10.23 4.54 -20.61
C PHE A 115 -9.65 4.76 -22.00
N ASN A 116 -8.34 5.03 -22.11
CA ASN A 116 -7.68 5.28 -23.39
C ASN A 116 -7.70 4.03 -24.28
N VAL A 117 -7.40 2.85 -23.74
CA VAL A 117 -7.48 1.59 -24.50
C VAL A 117 -8.90 1.32 -25.00
N ALA A 118 -9.90 1.51 -24.16
CA ALA A 118 -11.30 1.34 -24.54
C ALA A 118 -11.73 2.35 -25.62
N LYS A 119 -11.29 3.60 -25.51
CA LYS A 119 -11.55 4.66 -26.49
C LYS A 119 -10.94 4.31 -27.85
N GLU A 120 -9.68 3.93 -27.90
CA GLU A 120 -9.02 3.51 -29.16
C GLU A 120 -9.77 2.35 -29.82
N TYR A 121 -10.16 1.35 -29.03
CA TYR A 121 -10.96 0.24 -29.54
C TYR A 121 -12.33 0.70 -30.08
N ALA A 122 -13.03 1.57 -29.36
CA ALA A 122 -14.33 2.08 -29.78
C ALA A 122 -14.28 2.90 -31.07
N LEU A 123 -13.15 3.57 -31.34
CA LEU A 123 -12.92 4.34 -32.55
C LEU A 123 -12.62 3.47 -33.80
N THR A 124 -12.24 2.21 -33.60
CA THR A 124 -11.84 1.29 -34.67
C THR A 124 -12.84 0.17 -34.92
N ARG A 125 -13.45 -0.36 -33.83
CA ARG A 125 -14.39 -1.50 -33.91
C ARG A 125 -15.70 -1.10 -34.56
N GLU A 126 -16.12 -1.88 -35.56
CA GLU A 126 -17.41 -1.71 -36.27
C GLU A 126 -18.39 -2.83 -35.91
N GLN A 127 -19.64 -2.45 -35.72
CA GLN A 127 -20.80 -3.33 -35.56
C GLN A 127 -22.06 -2.64 -36.11
N PHE A 128 -22.98 -3.39 -36.71
CA PHE A 128 -24.21 -2.87 -37.28
C PHE A 128 -23.98 -1.73 -38.28
N GLY A 129 -22.91 -1.85 -39.08
CA GLY A 129 -22.60 -0.94 -40.17
C GLY A 129 -21.96 0.40 -39.75
N LYS A 130 -21.56 0.58 -38.49
CA LYS A 130 -20.87 1.78 -38.01
C LYS A 130 -19.91 1.49 -36.83
N LYS A 131 -19.05 2.43 -36.50
CA LYS A 131 -18.14 2.34 -35.38
C LYS A 131 -18.91 2.34 -34.08
N ILE A 132 -18.44 1.55 -33.08
CA ILE A 132 -19.17 1.43 -31.81
C ILE A 132 -19.17 2.74 -31.03
N CYS A 133 -18.23 3.64 -31.23
CA CYS A 133 -18.24 4.98 -30.62
C CYS A 133 -19.41 5.87 -31.10
N GLU A 134 -20.08 5.50 -32.21
CA GLU A 134 -21.24 6.23 -32.72
C GLU A 134 -22.56 5.87 -32.04
N PHE A 135 -22.55 4.82 -31.19
CA PHE A 135 -23.72 4.45 -30.41
C PHE A 135 -23.81 5.28 -29.13
N GLN A 136 -24.94 5.96 -28.94
CA GLN A 136 -25.16 6.86 -27.79
C GLN A 136 -24.94 6.17 -26.43
N GLY A 137 -25.33 4.89 -26.29
CA GLY A 137 -25.09 4.14 -25.06
C GLY A 137 -23.60 3.95 -24.73
N ILE A 138 -22.74 3.90 -25.76
CA ILE A 138 -21.28 3.85 -25.58
C ILE A 138 -20.75 5.25 -25.24
N GLN A 139 -21.23 6.29 -25.92
CA GLN A 139 -20.84 7.68 -25.64
C GLN A 139 -21.13 8.09 -24.18
N TRP A 140 -22.27 7.71 -23.66
CA TRP A 140 -22.61 7.97 -22.24
C TRP A 140 -21.60 7.32 -21.29
N LYS A 141 -21.22 6.06 -21.54
CA LYS A 141 -20.21 5.39 -20.70
C LYS A 141 -18.86 6.13 -20.72
N PHE A 142 -18.41 6.56 -21.89
CA PHE A 142 -17.18 7.35 -21.99
C PHE A 142 -17.28 8.69 -21.31
N SER A 143 -18.43 9.37 -21.40
CA SER A 143 -18.67 10.64 -20.71
C SER A 143 -18.61 10.47 -19.19
N GLU A 144 -19.29 9.47 -18.66
CA GLU A 144 -19.27 9.16 -17.22
C GLU A 144 -17.86 8.82 -16.73
N MET A 145 -17.15 7.92 -17.41
CA MET A 145 -15.77 7.56 -17.07
C MET A 145 -14.85 8.79 -17.08
N LYS A 146 -14.97 9.66 -18.09
CA LYS A 146 -14.15 10.87 -18.19
C LYS A 146 -14.41 11.84 -17.04
N ILE A 147 -15.68 12.05 -16.69
CA ILE A 147 -16.06 12.89 -15.53
C ILE A 147 -15.44 12.35 -14.25
N GLN A 148 -15.54 11.03 -14.00
CA GLN A 148 -14.99 10.42 -12.79
C GLN A 148 -13.46 10.53 -12.72
N ILE A 149 -12.76 10.32 -13.85
CA ILE A 149 -11.30 10.46 -13.93
C ILE A 149 -10.87 11.89 -13.64
N GLU A 150 -11.52 12.90 -14.25
CA GLU A 150 -11.17 14.30 -14.02
C GLU A 150 -11.50 14.75 -12.59
N ALA A 151 -12.66 14.38 -12.05
CA ALA A 151 -13.01 14.66 -10.67
C ALA A 151 -12.00 14.02 -9.70
N GLY A 152 -11.64 12.76 -9.91
CA GLY A 152 -10.63 12.06 -9.13
C GLY A 152 -9.26 12.74 -9.20
N ARG A 153 -8.84 13.19 -10.39
CA ARG A 153 -7.59 13.92 -10.62
C ARG A 153 -7.54 15.22 -9.83
N LEU A 154 -8.60 16.03 -9.90
CA LEU A 154 -8.67 17.30 -9.20
C LEU A 154 -8.66 17.11 -7.67
N LEU A 155 -9.36 16.09 -7.16
CA LEU A 155 -9.34 15.74 -5.74
C LEU A 155 -7.95 15.29 -5.29
N LEU A 156 -7.27 14.48 -6.09
CA LEU A 156 -5.92 14.01 -5.83
C LEU A 156 -4.92 15.17 -5.79
N TYR A 157 -4.98 16.09 -6.75
CA TYR A 157 -4.12 17.27 -6.78
C TYR A 157 -4.36 18.17 -5.57
N ARG A 158 -5.64 18.40 -5.21
CA ARG A 158 -5.98 19.15 -3.99
C ARG A 158 -5.42 18.49 -2.74
N ALA A 159 -5.50 17.16 -2.63
CA ALA A 159 -4.95 16.43 -1.51
C ALA A 159 -3.42 16.54 -1.46
N ALA A 160 -2.73 16.43 -2.58
CA ALA A 160 -1.27 16.57 -2.68
C ALA A 160 -0.81 17.98 -2.29
N ILE A 161 -1.44 19.03 -2.81
CA ILE A 161 -1.11 20.42 -2.46
C ILE A 161 -1.37 20.71 -0.96
N ASN A 162 -2.43 20.14 -0.39
CA ASN A 162 -2.71 20.29 1.02
C ASN A 162 -1.73 19.50 1.90
N ALA A 163 -1.14 18.42 1.39
CA ALA A 163 -0.13 17.65 2.12
C ALA A 163 1.11 18.48 2.47
N ASP A 164 1.51 19.42 1.61
CA ASP A 164 2.62 20.35 1.85
C ASP A 164 2.35 21.31 3.02
N LYS A 165 1.08 21.52 3.35
CA LYS A 165 0.63 22.34 4.49
C LYS A 165 0.40 21.53 5.77
N GLY A 166 0.67 20.24 5.73
CA GLY A 166 0.35 19.27 6.76
C GLY A 166 -0.98 18.55 6.52
N PHE A 167 -1.00 17.26 6.83
CA PHE A 167 -2.24 16.48 6.74
C PHE A 167 -3.20 16.85 7.88
N PRO A 168 -4.51 16.88 7.63
CA PRO A 168 -5.48 17.00 8.71
C PRO A 168 -5.33 15.84 9.69
N SER A 169 -5.44 16.18 10.95
CA SER A 169 -5.35 15.20 12.06
C SER A 169 -6.55 14.26 12.07
#